data_affdf11d5615ab7dab03c52d3b5d2e1f
#
_entry.id   affdf11d5615ab7dab03c52d3b5d2e1f
#
_cell.length_a   1.000
_cell.length_b   1.000
_cell.length_c   1.000
_cell.angle_alpha   90.00
_cell.angle_beta   90.00
_cell.angle_gamma   90.00
#
_symmetry.space_group_name_H-M   'P 1'
#
loop_
_entity.id
_entity.type
_entity.pdbx_description
1 polymer ?
#
loop_
_entity_poly.entity_id
_entity_poly.type
_entity_poly.pdbx_seq_one_letter_code
_entity_poly.pdbx_strand_id
1 'polypeptide(L)'
;MEWLRISTSTELVRVATDEIVYVRADGNYSDMVLTNGKSRKMTFQLHFFDEVFQQLQNNMFVRVGRSLIVNKRYIYVINLTEQQLILSGGDLKEPIVFYGQSNANSPQNITLSREGLKMLKELLENEKGNDNG
;
A
#
# COMPACT_ATOMS: atom_id res chain seq x y z
N MET A 1 -6.36 -15.81 9.11
CA MET A 1 -6.19 -15.01 7.89
C MET A 1 -7.42 -14.20 7.62
N GLU A 2 -7.27 -12.95 7.35
CA GLU A 2 -8.40 -12.09 7.11
C GLU A 2 -8.60 -11.85 5.61
N TRP A 3 -9.83 -11.69 5.20
CA TRP A 3 -10.17 -11.50 3.80
C TRP A 3 -10.80 -10.15 3.57
N LEU A 4 -10.36 -9.48 2.52
CA LEU A 4 -11.07 -8.32 2.01
C LEU A 4 -12.19 -8.83 1.11
N ARG A 5 -13.40 -8.36 1.32
CA ARG A 5 -14.52 -8.72 0.47
C ARG A 5 -15.23 -7.45 0.01
N ILE A 6 -15.37 -7.30 -1.29
CA ILE A 6 -16.04 -6.16 -1.88
C ILE A 6 -17.13 -6.71 -2.79
N SER A 7 -18.38 -6.41 -2.45
CA SER A 7 -19.52 -6.93 -3.17
C SER A 7 -20.26 -5.79 -3.87
N THR A 8 -20.53 -5.97 -5.13
CA THR A 8 -21.40 -5.07 -5.90
C THR A 8 -22.61 -5.84 -6.36
N SER A 9 -23.49 -5.20 -7.11
CA SER A 9 -24.69 -5.90 -7.61
C SER A 9 -24.36 -7.04 -8.54
N THR A 10 -23.19 -7.04 -9.16
CA THR A 10 -22.86 -8.05 -10.17
C THR A 10 -21.60 -8.85 -9.85
N GLU A 11 -20.84 -8.49 -8.82
CA GLU A 11 -19.54 -9.12 -8.61
C GLU A 11 -19.20 -9.18 -7.14
N LEU A 12 -18.52 -10.23 -6.74
CA LEU A 12 -17.89 -10.33 -5.41
C LEU A 12 -16.40 -10.54 -5.61
N VAL A 13 -15.60 -9.63 -5.05
CA VAL A 13 -14.16 -9.77 -5.04
C VAL A 13 -13.73 -10.16 -3.64
N ARG A 14 -12.99 -11.26 -3.53
CA ARG A 14 -12.45 -11.75 -2.26
C ARG A 14 -10.97 -11.92 -2.40
N VAL A 15 -10.20 -11.28 -1.53
CA VAL A 15 -8.75 -11.37 -1.57
C VAL A 15 -8.23 -11.51 -0.16
N ALA A 16 -7.33 -12.45 0.08
CA ALA A 16 -6.65 -12.54 1.37
C ALA A 16 -5.82 -11.27 1.56
N THR A 17 -5.91 -10.65 2.71
CA THR A 17 -5.23 -9.36 2.92
C THR A 17 -3.72 -9.48 2.78
N ASP A 18 -3.15 -10.65 3.09
CA ASP A 18 -1.72 -10.87 2.92
C ASP A 18 -1.27 -10.82 1.47
N GLU A 19 -2.19 -10.99 0.53
CA GLU A 19 -1.84 -10.96 -0.87
C GLU A 19 -1.94 -9.57 -1.49
N ILE A 20 -2.43 -8.59 -0.76
CA ILE A 20 -2.54 -7.24 -1.26
C ILE A 20 -1.28 -6.48 -0.87
N VAL A 21 -0.54 -5.99 -1.86
CA VAL A 21 0.70 -5.25 -1.62
C VAL A 21 0.41 -3.78 -1.43
N TYR A 22 -0.31 -3.20 -2.36
CA TYR A 22 -0.71 -1.80 -2.24
C TYR A 22 -1.92 -1.51 -3.12
N VAL A 23 -2.58 -0.40 -2.85
CA VAL A 23 -3.67 0.13 -3.69
C VAL A 23 -3.30 1.55 -4.05
N ARG A 24 -3.35 1.89 -5.33
CA ARG A 24 -3.03 3.24 -5.77
C ARG A 24 -4.23 3.89 -6.43
N ALA A 25 -4.32 5.18 -6.30
CA ALA A 25 -5.36 5.95 -6.96
C ALA A 25 -5.08 6.07 -8.46
N ASP A 26 -6.14 6.04 -9.27
CA ASP A 26 -6.03 6.23 -10.70
C ASP A 26 -7.30 6.95 -11.15
N GLY A 27 -7.34 8.28 -10.99
CA GLY A 27 -8.54 9.06 -11.28
C GLY A 27 -9.68 8.67 -10.36
N ASN A 28 -10.80 8.27 -10.91
CA ASN A 28 -11.95 7.83 -10.14
C ASN A 28 -11.88 6.36 -9.78
N TYR A 29 -10.80 5.69 -10.18
CA TYR A 29 -10.63 4.27 -9.93
C TYR A 29 -9.45 4.04 -9.02
N SER A 30 -9.23 2.81 -8.61
CA SER A 30 -8.05 2.41 -7.85
C SER A 30 -7.54 1.11 -8.42
N ASP A 31 -6.22 0.92 -8.39
CA ASP A 31 -5.61 -0.33 -8.80
C ASP A 31 -5.11 -1.05 -7.56
N MET A 32 -5.58 -2.27 -7.36
CA MET A 32 -5.13 -3.13 -6.28
C MET A 32 -4.04 -4.03 -6.84
N VAL A 33 -2.85 -3.95 -6.29
CA VAL A 33 -1.69 -4.72 -6.77
C VAL A 33 -1.43 -5.86 -5.81
N LEU A 34 -1.33 -7.06 -6.36
CA LEU A 34 -1.19 -8.29 -5.59
C LEU A 34 0.23 -8.81 -5.63
N THR A 35 0.53 -9.73 -4.73
CA THR A 35 1.88 -10.29 -4.59
C THR A 35 2.34 -11.02 -5.84
N ASN A 36 1.42 -11.53 -6.65
CA ASN A 36 1.81 -12.22 -7.87
C ASN A 36 2.13 -11.26 -9.03
N GLY A 37 2.16 -9.96 -8.75
CA GLY A 37 2.45 -8.94 -9.76
C GLY A 37 1.26 -8.48 -10.56
N LYS A 38 0.12 -9.14 -10.41
CA LYS A 38 -1.08 -8.73 -11.14
C LYS A 38 -1.77 -7.60 -10.41
N SER A 39 -2.48 -6.77 -11.16
CA SER A 39 -3.26 -5.71 -10.57
C SER A 39 -4.70 -5.83 -11.02
N ARG A 40 -5.59 -5.33 -10.21
CA ARG A 40 -7.01 -5.29 -10.56
C ARG A 40 -7.52 -3.87 -10.41
N LYS A 41 -8.09 -3.34 -11.48
CA LYS A 41 -8.70 -2.01 -11.43
C LYS A 41 -10.08 -2.12 -10.79
N MET A 42 -10.31 -1.32 -9.78
CA MET A 42 -11.57 -1.29 -9.05
C MET A 42 -12.26 0.04 -9.31
N THR A 43 -13.60 0.03 -9.37
CA THR A 43 -14.35 1.23 -9.71
C THR A 43 -14.64 2.08 -8.47
N PHE A 44 -13.73 2.08 -7.52
CA PHE A 44 -13.86 2.85 -6.29
C PHE A 44 -12.65 3.75 -6.14
N GLN A 45 -12.84 4.90 -5.52
CA GLN A 45 -11.73 5.80 -5.22
C GLN A 45 -10.96 5.28 -4.01
N LEU A 46 -9.76 5.79 -3.83
CA LEU A 46 -8.85 5.31 -2.79
C LEU A 46 -9.44 5.43 -1.38
N HIS A 47 -10.22 6.47 -1.15
CA HIS A 47 -10.80 6.70 0.15
C HIS A 47 -11.78 5.57 0.55
N PHE A 48 -12.42 4.93 -0.40
CA PHE A 48 -13.25 3.76 -0.13
C PHE A 48 -12.40 2.63 0.48
N PHE A 49 -11.23 2.39 -0.12
CA PHE A 49 -10.33 1.35 0.38
C PHE A 49 -9.78 1.70 1.76
N ASP A 50 -9.47 2.98 1.98
CA ASP A 50 -8.99 3.42 3.28
C ASP A 50 -10.03 3.11 4.35
N GLU A 51 -11.30 3.38 4.10
CA GLU A 51 -12.36 3.08 5.05
C GLU A 51 -12.54 1.58 5.25
N VAL A 52 -12.52 0.81 4.18
CA VAL A 52 -12.71 -0.64 4.28
C VAL A 52 -11.55 -1.27 5.06
N PHE A 53 -10.33 -0.85 4.77
CA PHE A 53 -9.16 -1.40 5.47
C PHE A 53 -9.16 -1.07 6.95
N GLN A 54 -9.71 0.10 7.33
CA GLN A 54 -9.79 0.46 8.74
C GLN A 54 -10.77 -0.42 9.50
N GLN A 55 -11.71 -1.05 8.82
CA GLN A 55 -12.66 -1.93 9.46
C GLN A 55 -12.12 -3.35 9.65
N LEU A 56 -10.98 -3.68 9.06
CA LEU A 56 -10.37 -4.97 9.24
C LEU A 56 -9.76 -5.06 10.64
N GLN A 57 -9.72 -6.26 11.18
CA GLN A 57 -9.13 -6.44 12.51
C GLN A 57 -7.62 -6.36 12.48
N ASN A 58 -7.00 -6.77 11.38
CA ASN A 58 -5.57 -6.61 11.27
C ASN A 58 -5.31 -5.12 10.97
N ASN A 59 -4.31 -4.55 11.44
CA ASN A 59 -4.00 -3.16 11.19
C ASN A 59 -2.86 -3.11 10.18
N MET A 60 -3.03 -3.80 9.05
CA MET A 60 -1.98 -4.01 8.09
C MET A 60 -1.78 -2.88 7.12
N PHE A 61 -2.80 -2.09 6.85
CA PHE A 61 -2.73 -1.12 5.78
C PHE A 61 -2.58 0.30 6.29
N VAL A 62 -1.76 1.10 5.59
CA VAL A 62 -1.54 2.48 5.98
C VAL A 62 -1.56 3.38 4.76
N ARG A 63 -2.22 4.50 4.87
CA ARG A 63 -2.27 5.48 3.79
C ARG A 63 -0.99 6.30 3.78
N VAL A 64 -0.41 6.46 2.59
CA VAL A 64 0.80 7.26 2.42
C VAL A 64 0.47 8.35 1.42
N GLY A 65 0.19 9.54 1.91
CA GLY A 65 -0.18 10.65 1.06
C GLY A 65 -1.54 10.48 0.41
N ARG A 66 -1.71 11.06 -0.76
CA ARG A 66 -3.00 11.11 -1.42
C ARG A 66 -3.27 9.94 -2.35
N SER A 67 -2.23 9.27 -2.81
CA SER A 67 -2.36 8.34 -3.92
C SER A 67 -2.11 6.89 -3.59
N LEU A 68 -1.75 6.57 -2.36
CA LEU A 68 -1.25 5.23 -2.08
C LEU A 68 -1.70 4.72 -0.72
N ILE A 69 -2.10 3.46 -0.66
CA ILE A 69 -2.27 2.71 0.58
C ILE A 69 -1.37 1.50 0.47
N VAL A 70 -0.55 1.24 1.48
CA VAL A 70 0.44 0.18 1.43
C VAL A 70 0.19 -0.83 2.53
N ASN A 71 0.41 -2.10 2.24
CA ASN A 71 0.42 -3.13 3.25
C ASN A 71 1.74 -3.03 4.00
N LYS A 72 1.69 -2.75 5.30
CA LYS A 72 2.88 -2.54 6.13
C LYS A 72 3.79 -3.76 6.14
N ARG A 73 3.23 -4.94 5.94
CA ARG A 73 4.01 -6.18 5.91
C ARG A 73 5.16 -6.14 4.91
N TYR A 74 4.98 -5.42 3.80
CA TYR A 74 5.97 -5.40 2.74
C TYR A 74 6.90 -4.20 2.79
N ILE A 75 6.71 -3.29 3.74
CA ILE A 75 7.59 -2.12 3.84
C ILE A 75 8.96 -2.58 4.31
N TYR A 76 9.96 -2.35 3.48
CA TYR A 76 11.32 -2.78 3.76
C TYR A 76 12.22 -1.59 4.10
N VAL A 77 12.19 -0.53 3.32
CA VAL A 77 13.01 0.64 3.55
C VAL A 77 12.18 1.90 3.35
N ILE A 78 12.32 2.85 4.27
CA ILE A 78 11.84 4.20 4.10
C ILE A 78 13.08 5.09 4.19
N ASN A 79 13.42 5.77 3.11
CA ASN A 79 14.61 6.60 3.07
C ASN A 79 14.20 8.05 2.83
N LEU A 80 14.36 8.89 3.83
CA LEU A 80 13.93 10.28 3.72
C LEU A 80 14.89 11.11 2.88
N THR A 81 16.18 10.80 2.92
CA THR A 81 17.17 11.53 2.15
C THR A 81 16.98 11.30 0.66
N GLU A 82 16.80 10.03 0.26
CA GLU A 82 16.59 9.70 -1.13
C GLU A 82 15.12 9.80 -1.53
N GLN A 83 14.25 10.02 -0.56
CA GLN A 83 12.82 10.09 -0.76
C GLN A 83 12.31 8.84 -1.47
N GLN A 84 12.56 7.69 -0.86
CA GLN A 84 12.18 6.39 -1.41
C GLN A 84 11.41 5.56 -0.42
N LEU A 85 10.47 4.78 -0.92
CA LEU A 85 9.81 3.73 -0.17
C LEU A 85 10.02 2.44 -0.95
N ILE A 86 10.62 1.44 -0.32
CA ILE A 86 10.90 0.16 -0.96
C ILE A 86 10.06 -0.91 -0.29
N LEU A 87 9.31 -1.65 -1.09
CA LEU A 87 8.54 -2.79 -0.64
C LEU A 87 9.25 -4.07 -1.07
N SER A 88 9.33 -5.04 -0.18
CA SER A 88 10.02 -6.28 -0.46
C SER A 88 9.56 -7.37 0.52
N GLY A 89 9.90 -8.59 0.23
CA GLY A 89 9.67 -9.71 1.15
C GLY A 89 8.43 -10.51 0.82
N GLY A 90 8.16 -11.50 1.64
CA GLY A 90 7.02 -12.38 1.44
C GLY A 90 7.07 -13.03 0.07
N ASP A 91 5.95 -12.98 -0.64
CA ASP A 91 5.86 -13.59 -1.96
C ASP A 91 6.22 -12.64 -3.09
N LEU A 92 6.74 -11.45 -2.79
CA LEU A 92 7.14 -10.54 -3.86
C LEU A 92 8.39 -11.06 -4.54
N LYS A 93 8.36 -11.20 -5.86
CA LYS A 93 9.49 -11.70 -6.61
C LYS A 93 10.58 -10.65 -6.74
N GLU A 94 10.19 -9.38 -6.82
CA GLU A 94 11.14 -8.30 -6.95
C GLU A 94 10.73 -7.15 -6.07
N PRO A 95 11.65 -6.37 -5.55
CA PRO A 95 11.30 -5.19 -4.77
C PRO A 95 10.56 -4.17 -5.63
N ILE A 96 9.66 -3.44 -5.00
CA ILE A 96 8.94 -2.35 -5.64
C ILE A 96 9.43 -1.06 -5.01
N VAL A 97 9.86 -0.11 -5.83
CA VAL A 97 10.44 1.13 -5.35
C VAL A 97 9.57 2.31 -5.77
N PHE A 98 9.13 3.09 -4.80
CA PHE A 98 8.40 4.33 -5.07
C PHE A 98 9.35 5.49 -4.79
N TYR A 99 9.30 6.52 -5.62
CA TYR A 99 10.19 7.67 -5.52
C TYR A 99 9.41 8.92 -5.16
N GLY A 100 10.07 9.82 -4.47
CA GLY A 100 9.46 11.08 -4.07
C GLY A 100 9.39 12.11 -5.18
N GLN A 101 10.10 11.87 -6.27
CA GLN A 101 10.03 12.76 -7.43
C GLN A 101 9.63 11.94 -8.63
N SER A 102 9.09 12.61 -9.62
CA SER A 102 8.72 11.94 -10.85
C SER A 102 9.95 11.26 -11.42
N ASN A 103 9.83 9.97 -11.67
CA ASN A 103 10.94 9.16 -12.12
C ASN A 103 10.39 8.12 -13.08
N ALA A 104 11.07 7.90 -14.18
CA ALA A 104 10.61 6.93 -15.18
C ALA A 104 10.50 5.52 -14.60
N ASN A 105 11.24 5.24 -13.53
CA ASN A 105 11.18 3.93 -12.90
C ASN A 105 10.14 3.85 -11.78
N SER A 106 9.46 4.95 -11.48
CA SER A 106 8.44 4.94 -10.44
C SER A 106 7.19 4.26 -10.96
N PRO A 107 6.62 3.31 -10.23
CA PRO A 107 5.42 2.64 -10.68
C PRO A 107 4.31 3.63 -10.94
N GLN A 108 3.86 3.68 -12.18
CA GLN A 108 2.64 4.37 -12.57
C GLN A 108 2.56 5.83 -12.11
N ASN A 109 3.68 6.50 -12.10
CA ASN A 109 3.76 7.92 -11.77
C ASN A 109 3.33 8.28 -10.34
N ILE A 110 3.43 7.35 -9.42
CA ILE A 110 3.16 7.64 -8.02
C ILE A 110 4.31 8.47 -7.47
N THR A 111 3.97 9.61 -6.88
CA THR A 111 4.95 10.47 -6.25
C THR A 111 4.63 10.57 -4.77
N LEU A 112 5.62 10.34 -3.92
CA LEU A 112 5.45 10.39 -2.48
C LEU A 112 6.08 11.66 -1.93
N SER A 113 5.33 12.40 -1.13
CA SER A 113 5.89 13.60 -0.51
C SER A 113 6.84 13.20 0.60
N ARG A 114 7.83 14.04 0.84
CA ARG A 114 8.75 13.80 1.96
C ARG A 114 8.00 13.78 3.29
N GLU A 115 6.99 14.63 3.43
CA GLU A 115 6.17 14.67 4.63
C GLU A 115 5.41 13.38 4.82
N GLY A 116 4.83 12.82 3.77
CA GLY A 116 4.15 11.54 3.84
C GLY A 116 5.08 10.41 4.26
N LEU A 117 6.30 10.40 3.73
CA LEU A 117 7.29 9.39 4.10
C LEU A 117 7.74 9.56 5.55
N LYS A 118 7.89 10.80 6.00
CA LYS A 118 8.28 11.07 7.38
C LYS A 118 7.19 10.60 8.35
N MET A 119 5.94 10.86 8.03
CA MET A 119 4.84 10.42 8.86
C MET A 119 4.76 8.90 8.92
N LEU A 120 4.98 8.24 7.79
CA LEU A 120 4.99 6.78 7.73
C LEU A 120 6.12 6.21 8.58
N LYS A 121 7.30 6.78 8.47
CA LYS A 121 8.44 6.34 9.26
C LYS A 121 8.16 6.47 10.74
N GLU A 122 7.64 7.60 11.17
CA GLU A 122 7.32 7.83 12.58
C GLU A 122 6.25 6.87 13.09
N LEU A 123 5.24 6.61 12.27
CA LEU A 123 4.19 5.68 12.64
C LEU A 123 4.75 4.28 12.88
N LEU A 124 5.61 3.81 12.01
CA LEU A 124 6.18 2.47 12.15
C LEU A 124 7.18 2.37 13.30
N GLU A 125 7.94 3.44 13.54
CA GLU A 125 8.87 3.46 14.67
C GLU A 125 8.13 3.43 16.01
N ASN A 126 6.92 3.96 16.04
CA ASN A 126 6.14 4.02 17.26
C ASN A 126 5.23 2.81 17.48
N GLU A 127 5.18 1.89 16.54
CA GLU A 127 4.38 0.70 16.75
C GLU A 127 5.04 -0.18 17.77
N LYS A 128 4.20 -0.78 18.64
CA LYS A 128 4.75 -1.67 19.57
C LYS A 128 5.07 -2.94 18.91
N GLY A 129 6.26 -3.23 18.68
CA GLY A 129 6.67 -4.43 18.10
C GLY A 129 7.59 -5.07 19.08
N ASN A 130 8.32 -5.99 18.66
CA ASN A 130 9.27 -6.56 19.46
C ASN A 130 10.52 -6.11 19.16
N ASP A 131 10.65 -4.92 18.85
CA ASP A 131 11.87 -4.46 18.53
C ASP A 131 12.58 -4.45 19.75
N ASN A 132 13.32 -5.05 20.05
CA ASN A 132 14.11 -5.03 21.05
C ASN A 132 15.09 -4.20 21.00
N GLY A 133 14.89 -3.52 20.45
CA GLY A 133 15.77 -2.48 20.45
C GLY A 133 16.23 -1.98 20.47
#